data_49fe9f4cf8a520bf3862954bc5a33af9
#
_entry.id   49fe9f4cf8a520bf3862954bc5a33af9
#
_cell.length_a   1.000
_cell.length_b   1.000
_cell.length_c   1.000
_cell.angle_alpha   90.00
_cell.angle_beta   90.00
_cell.angle_gamma   90.00
#
_symmetry.space_group_name_H-M   'P 1'
#
loop_
_entity.id
_entity.type
_entity.pdbx_description
1 polymer ?
#
loop_
_entity_poly.entity_id
_entity_poly.type
_entity_poly.pdbx_seq_one_letter_code
_entity_poly.pdbx_strand_id
1 'polypeptide(L)'
;MGSEAIAGARARQLDAVSAGDANYAMTPPSALEARVAELERERKHLLAIIEILKEVSTSLHFIDILQGIARKLGEAFGLDRCSIFLAERGGRSVRLVASYEDPTIRNYVVDLERYPELKRAMQGGETVFIPDAATDPSLKHVKGELISRRVKSITVVPITWRGVAIGAIFLRTFRDGPTFSDEDVRFVQVVASITAHALRNAHRYERLAQRQQETGEIMRRMELERVALLSFVRRLLAAFGEREGAWAEGLLPRASADELDRLVGVAMAVIQEEAKGR
;
A
#
# COMPACT_ATOMS: atom_id res chain seq x y z
N MET A 1 -8.49 -46.59 -72.01
CA MET A 1 -7.57 -45.55 -71.59
C MET A 1 -8.11 -44.71 -70.42
N GLY A 2 -8.63 -45.33 -69.39
CA GLY A 2 -9.25 -44.61 -68.25
C GLY A 2 -8.85 -45.12 -66.84
N SER A 3 -8.14 -46.24 -66.77
CA SER A 3 -7.82 -46.88 -65.46
C SER A 3 -6.50 -46.47 -64.83
N GLU A 4 -5.54 -46.02 -65.61
CA GLU A 4 -4.22 -45.62 -65.12
C GLU A 4 -4.16 -44.18 -64.54
N ALA A 5 -5.06 -43.29 -65.03
CA ALA A 5 -5.14 -41.93 -64.55
C ALA A 5 -5.71 -41.82 -63.10
N ILE A 6 -6.59 -42.77 -62.73
CA ILE A 6 -7.24 -42.80 -61.40
C ILE A 6 -6.26 -43.38 -60.33
N ALA A 7 -5.42 -44.33 -60.73
CA ALA A 7 -4.42 -44.90 -59.86
C ALA A 7 -3.30 -43.87 -59.46
N GLY A 8 -2.87 -43.07 -60.47
CA GLY A 8 -1.86 -42.04 -60.26
C GLY A 8 -2.33 -40.86 -59.39
N ALA A 9 -3.63 -40.52 -59.41
CA ALA A 9 -4.20 -39.48 -58.57
C ALA A 9 -4.37 -39.95 -57.11
N ARG A 10 -4.68 -41.20 -56.87
CA ARG A 10 -4.81 -41.76 -55.51
C ARG A 10 -3.45 -41.95 -54.81
N ALA A 11 -2.40 -42.31 -55.59
CA ALA A 11 -1.06 -42.44 -55.06
C ALA A 11 -0.49 -41.06 -54.59
N ARG A 12 -0.71 -40.00 -55.39
CA ARG A 12 -0.31 -38.63 -55.00
C ARG A 12 -1.09 -38.06 -53.84
N GLN A 13 -2.31 -38.49 -53.60
CA GLN A 13 -3.15 -38.06 -52.48
C GLN A 13 -2.75 -38.77 -51.18
N LEU A 14 -2.27 -39.99 -51.24
CA LEU A 14 -1.73 -40.75 -50.11
C LEU A 14 -0.35 -40.21 -49.67
N ASP A 15 0.50 -39.82 -50.63
CA ASP A 15 1.80 -39.19 -50.35
C ASP A 15 1.66 -37.77 -49.75
N ALA A 16 0.62 -37.04 -50.16
CA ALA A 16 0.34 -35.70 -49.59
C ALA A 16 -0.21 -35.77 -48.14
N VAL A 17 -0.95 -36.83 -47.78
CA VAL A 17 -1.42 -37.05 -46.40
C VAL A 17 -0.26 -37.52 -45.51
N SER A 18 0.69 -38.33 -46.04
CA SER A 18 1.87 -38.77 -45.30
C SER A 18 2.90 -37.64 -45.07
N ALA A 19 2.94 -36.63 -45.97
CA ALA A 19 3.82 -35.47 -45.76
C ALA A 19 3.24 -34.43 -44.79
N GLY A 20 1.96 -34.44 -44.51
CA GLY A 20 1.31 -33.57 -43.54
C GLY A 20 1.54 -33.99 -42.08
N ASP A 21 1.72 -35.29 -41.84
CA ASP A 21 1.94 -35.85 -40.49
C ASP A 21 3.40 -35.83 -40.03
N ALA A 22 4.35 -35.50 -40.91
CA ALA A 22 5.79 -35.47 -40.60
C ALA A 22 6.24 -34.15 -39.96
N ASN A 23 5.37 -33.20 -39.78
CA ASN A 23 5.73 -31.89 -39.15
C ASN A 23 5.28 -31.72 -37.69
N TYR A 24 4.84 -32.80 -37.04
CA TYR A 24 4.96 -32.90 -35.58
C TYR A 24 6.42 -33.21 -35.29
N ALA A 25 7.28 -32.22 -35.46
CA ALA A 25 8.64 -32.25 -34.92
C ALA A 25 8.49 -32.58 -33.45
N MET A 26 8.85 -33.80 -33.04
CA MET A 26 8.92 -34.22 -31.65
C MET A 26 9.83 -33.23 -30.96
N THR A 27 9.23 -32.29 -30.24
CA THR A 27 9.96 -31.36 -29.37
C THR A 27 10.81 -32.27 -28.47
N PRO A 28 12.14 -32.11 -28.41
CA PRO A 28 12.98 -32.97 -27.62
C PRO A 28 12.50 -32.96 -26.18
N PRO A 29 12.54 -34.08 -25.44
CA PRO A 29 12.04 -34.19 -24.07
C PRO A 29 12.55 -33.05 -23.17
N SER A 30 13.77 -32.63 -23.35
CA SER A 30 14.39 -31.48 -22.64
C SER A 30 13.68 -30.13 -22.91
N ALA A 31 13.15 -29.93 -24.12
CA ALA A 31 12.42 -28.70 -24.47
C ALA A 31 10.99 -28.72 -23.89
N LEU A 32 10.36 -29.90 -23.80
CA LEU A 32 9.07 -30.08 -23.13
C LEU A 32 9.21 -29.88 -21.62
N GLU A 33 10.22 -30.45 -21.01
CA GLU A 33 10.52 -30.26 -19.57
C GLU A 33 10.79 -28.80 -19.24
N ALA A 34 11.59 -28.10 -20.05
CA ALA A 34 11.82 -26.65 -19.91
C ALA A 34 10.51 -25.86 -20.01
N ARG A 35 9.65 -26.20 -20.97
CA ARG A 35 8.34 -25.52 -21.13
C ARG A 35 7.39 -25.79 -19.98
N VAL A 36 7.37 -26.99 -19.44
CA VAL A 36 6.59 -27.34 -18.25
C VAL A 36 7.07 -26.52 -17.05
N ALA A 37 8.39 -26.46 -16.81
CA ALA A 37 8.97 -25.69 -15.71
C ALA A 37 8.65 -24.18 -15.83
N GLU A 38 8.67 -23.64 -17.06
CA GLU A 38 8.27 -22.24 -17.34
C GLU A 38 6.78 -22.02 -17.00
N LEU A 39 5.87 -22.87 -17.49
CA LEU A 39 4.44 -22.78 -17.20
C LEU A 39 4.10 -22.96 -15.71
N GLU A 40 4.81 -23.84 -15.00
CA GLU A 40 4.67 -24.00 -13.56
C GLU A 40 5.10 -22.74 -12.80
N ARG A 41 6.18 -22.07 -13.23
CA ARG A 41 6.64 -20.79 -12.67
C ARG A 41 5.60 -19.71 -12.94
N GLU A 42 5.13 -19.58 -14.16
CA GLU A 42 4.10 -18.61 -14.54
C GLU A 42 2.81 -18.80 -13.72
N ARG A 43 2.37 -20.05 -13.57
CA ARG A 43 1.23 -20.41 -12.72
C ARG A 43 1.45 -19.99 -11.27
N LYS A 44 2.66 -20.23 -10.72
CA LYS A 44 3.01 -19.83 -9.36
C LYS A 44 2.94 -18.31 -9.19
N HIS A 45 3.44 -17.55 -10.15
CA HIS A 45 3.36 -16.08 -10.17
C HIS A 45 1.90 -15.59 -10.19
N LEU A 46 1.06 -16.16 -11.06
CA LEU A 46 -0.36 -15.79 -11.16
C LEU A 46 -1.12 -16.08 -9.84
N LEU A 47 -0.88 -17.22 -9.22
CA LEU A 47 -1.47 -17.55 -7.93
C LEU A 47 -1.02 -16.58 -6.83
N ALA A 48 0.26 -16.20 -6.80
CA ALA A 48 0.77 -15.23 -5.85
C ALA A 48 0.13 -13.83 -6.05
N ILE A 49 -0.10 -13.39 -7.31
CA ILE A 49 -0.84 -12.15 -7.60
C ILE A 49 -2.26 -12.22 -7.03
N ILE A 50 -2.97 -13.32 -7.27
CA ILE A 50 -4.35 -13.48 -6.76
C ILE A 50 -4.39 -13.39 -5.23
N GLU A 51 -3.44 -14.00 -4.54
CA GLU A 51 -3.34 -13.95 -3.10
C GLU A 51 -3.01 -12.54 -2.60
N ILE A 52 -2.09 -11.84 -3.26
CA ILE A 52 -1.77 -10.44 -2.96
C ILE A 52 -3.02 -9.55 -3.15
N LEU A 53 -3.76 -9.73 -4.25
CA LEU A 53 -4.99 -8.97 -4.51
C LEU A 53 -6.06 -9.22 -3.44
N LYS A 54 -6.20 -10.46 -2.97
CA LYS A 54 -7.09 -10.78 -1.84
C LYS A 54 -6.67 -10.05 -0.57
N GLU A 55 -5.39 -10.09 -0.21
CA GLU A 55 -4.84 -9.40 0.96
C GLU A 55 -5.11 -7.89 0.89
N VAL A 56 -4.81 -7.27 -0.27
CA VAL A 56 -5.08 -5.85 -0.53
C VAL A 56 -6.57 -5.49 -0.42
N SER A 57 -7.45 -6.40 -0.82
CA SER A 57 -8.90 -6.16 -0.82
C SER A 57 -9.56 -6.34 0.56
N THR A 58 -8.94 -7.11 1.44
CA THR A 58 -9.51 -7.46 2.75
C THR A 58 -9.01 -6.57 3.89
N SER A 59 -7.82 -5.98 3.77
CA SER A 59 -7.25 -5.11 4.78
C SER A 59 -7.50 -3.63 4.45
N LEU A 60 -7.90 -2.87 5.47
CA LEU A 60 -8.00 -1.40 5.40
C LEU A 60 -6.75 -0.70 5.96
N HIS A 61 -5.88 -1.45 6.65
CA HIS A 61 -4.66 -0.93 7.24
C HIS A 61 -3.48 -1.14 6.29
N PHE A 62 -2.88 -0.04 5.84
CA PHE A 62 -1.81 -0.08 4.83
C PHE A 62 -0.59 -0.89 5.29
N ILE A 63 -0.26 -0.90 6.59
CA ILE A 63 0.87 -1.67 7.13
C ILE A 63 0.63 -3.17 6.97
N ASP A 64 -0.57 -3.66 7.24
CA ASP A 64 -0.92 -5.07 7.12
C ASP A 64 -0.87 -5.52 5.65
N ILE A 65 -1.33 -4.67 4.73
CA ILE A 65 -1.21 -4.90 3.29
C ILE A 65 0.26 -5.07 2.89
N LEU A 66 1.13 -4.15 3.31
CA LEU A 66 2.55 -4.20 2.96
C LEU A 66 3.24 -5.42 3.56
N GLN A 67 2.92 -5.78 4.79
CA GLN A 67 3.46 -6.97 5.44
C GLN A 67 3.00 -8.25 4.74
N GLY A 68 1.73 -8.33 4.32
CA GLY A 68 1.20 -9.42 3.51
C GLY A 68 1.95 -9.56 2.17
N ILE A 69 2.17 -8.44 1.47
CA ILE A 69 2.92 -8.41 0.20
C ILE A 69 4.36 -8.88 0.40
N ALA A 70 5.08 -8.37 1.41
CA ALA A 70 6.45 -8.77 1.70
C ALA A 70 6.54 -10.28 1.97
N ARG A 71 5.61 -10.82 2.75
CA ARG A 71 5.50 -12.25 3.05
C ARG A 71 5.26 -13.07 1.79
N LYS A 72 4.27 -12.69 0.97
CA LYS A 72 3.93 -13.43 -0.25
C LYS A 72 5.05 -13.43 -1.28
N LEU A 73 5.77 -12.31 -1.41
CA LEU A 73 6.96 -12.25 -2.26
C LEU A 73 8.08 -13.16 -1.71
N GLY A 74 8.35 -13.12 -0.41
CA GLY A 74 9.33 -13.96 0.24
C GLY A 74 9.05 -15.46 0.01
N GLU A 75 7.81 -15.89 0.21
CA GLU A 75 7.35 -17.26 0.02
C GLU A 75 7.39 -17.69 -1.47
N ALA A 76 6.92 -16.83 -2.38
CA ALA A 76 6.85 -17.14 -3.80
C ALA A 76 8.23 -17.39 -4.43
N PHE A 77 9.23 -16.61 -4.04
CA PHE A 77 10.58 -16.69 -4.60
C PHE A 77 11.57 -17.44 -3.68
N GLY A 78 11.16 -17.84 -2.48
CA GLY A 78 12.04 -18.44 -1.49
C GLY A 78 13.20 -17.51 -1.12
N LEU A 79 12.88 -16.23 -0.91
CA LEU A 79 13.85 -15.19 -0.60
C LEU A 79 14.39 -15.32 0.82
N ASP A 80 15.63 -14.94 1.00
CA ASP A 80 16.18 -14.77 2.33
C ASP A 80 15.70 -13.47 2.97
N ARG A 81 15.49 -12.42 2.16
CA ARG A 81 14.96 -11.12 2.60
C ARG A 81 14.08 -10.45 1.57
N CYS A 82 12.94 -9.97 2.04
CA CYS A 82 12.08 -9.07 1.31
C CYS A 82 11.66 -7.94 2.24
N SER A 83 11.98 -6.71 1.87
CA SER A 83 11.69 -5.52 2.67
C SER A 83 10.97 -4.48 1.83
N ILE A 84 10.00 -3.78 2.41
CA ILE A 84 9.30 -2.69 1.74
C ILE A 84 9.62 -1.39 2.46
N PHE A 85 10.11 -0.43 1.69
CA PHE A 85 10.46 0.90 2.15
C PHE A 85 9.50 1.93 1.56
N LEU A 86 9.15 2.95 2.35
CA LEU A 86 8.42 4.13 1.89
C LEU A 86 9.29 5.38 2.00
N ALA A 87 9.13 6.30 1.06
CA ALA A 87 9.85 7.57 1.03
C ALA A 87 9.46 8.44 2.23
N GLU A 88 10.44 9.02 2.90
CA GLU A 88 10.25 10.05 3.91
C GLU A 88 10.18 11.45 3.29
N ARG A 89 9.55 12.38 4.01
CA ARG A 89 9.52 13.78 3.60
C ARG A 89 10.94 14.33 3.47
N GLY A 90 11.25 14.94 2.32
CA GLY A 90 12.57 15.47 2.03
C GLY A 90 13.45 14.59 1.12
N GLY A 91 13.04 13.33 0.84
CA GLY A 91 13.65 12.50 -0.21
C GLY A 91 15.08 11.99 0.09
N ARG A 92 15.60 12.18 1.31
CA ARG A 92 16.94 11.73 1.71
C ARG A 92 16.94 10.40 2.45
N SER A 93 15.81 10.00 2.96
CA SER A 93 15.64 8.79 3.74
C SER A 93 14.39 8.04 3.34
N VAL A 94 14.37 6.76 3.67
CA VAL A 94 13.24 5.87 3.51
C VAL A 94 12.95 5.17 4.83
N ARG A 95 11.71 4.83 5.05
CA ARG A 95 11.25 4.10 6.23
C ARG A 95 10.97 2.65 5.87
N LEU A 96 11.58 1.71 6.57
CA LEU A 96 11.22 0.30 6.52
C LEU A 96 9.85 0.12 7.19
N VAL A 97 8.88 -0.34 6.42
CA VAL A 97 7.48 -0.50 6.87
C VAL A 97 7.03 -1.95 6.92
N ALA A 98 7.68 -2.82 6.16
CA ALA A 98 7.42 -4.25 6.18
C ALA A 98 8.68 -5.05 5.91
N SER A 99 8.83 -6.20 6.56
CA SER A 99 9.94 -7.13 6.41
C SER A 99 9.42 -8.56 6.47
N TYR A 100 9.89 -9.40 5.54
CA TYR A 100 9.55 -10.82 5.49
C TYR A 100 10.31 -11.60 6.56
N GLU A 101 11.62 -11.35 6.69
CA GLU A 101 12.50 -12.06 7.61
C GLU A 101 12.21 -11.78 9.08
N ASP A 102 11.78 -10.56 9.39
CA ASP A 102 11.42 -10.16 10.75
C ASP A 102 10.25 -9.15 10.72
N PRO A 103 9.02 -9.63 10.88
CA PRO A 103 7.82 -8.79 10.90
C PRO A 103 7.76 -7.80 12.07
N THR A 104 8.62 -7.95 13.07
CA THR A 104 8.68 -7.05 14.25
C THR A 104 9.47 -5.78 13.95
N ILE A 105 10.40 -5.83 12.99
CA ILE A 105 11.19 -4.67 12.57
C ILE A 105 10.31 -3.75 11.72
N ARG A 106 9.83 -2.68 12.35
CA ARG A 106 8.99 -1.66 11.70
C ARG A 106 9.49 -0.26 12.06
N ASN A 107 9.16 0.70 11.20
CA ASN A 107 9.46 2.13 11.42
C ASN A 107 10.95 2.49 11.54
N TYR A 108 11.82 1.67 11.00
CA TYR A 108 13.24 1.97 10.98
C TYR A 108 13.57 2.88 9.79
N VAL A 109 14.10 4.07 10.10
CA VAL A 109 14.49 5.05 9.07
C VAL A 109 15.90 4.77 8.60
N VAL A 110 16.06 4.71 7.28
CA VAL A 110 17.31 4.40 6.59
C VAL A 110 17.73 5.59 5.74
N ASP A 111 18.98 6.01 5.89
CA ASP A 111 19.59 7.00 5.02
C ASP A 111 19.95 6.38 3.67
N LEU A 112 19.46 6.99 2.59
CA LEU A 112 19.71 6.52 1.22
C LEU A 112 21.18 6.55 0.82
N GLU A 113 22.01 7.38 1.44
CA GLU A 113 23.45 7.42 1.17
C GLU A 113 24.17 6.11 1.55
N ARG A 114 23.61 5.35 2.49
CA ARG A 114 24.12 4.04 2.90
C ARG A 114 23.71 2.88 2.00
N TYR A 115 22.73 3.12 1.11
CA TYR A 115 22.15 2.10 0.24
C TYR A 115 22.08 2.62 -1.19
N PRO A 116 23.21 2.62 -1.93
CA PRO A 116 23.31 3.19 -3.27
C PRO A 116 22.33 2.55 -4.26
N GLU A 117 22.05 1.26 -4.11
CA GLU A 117 21.08 0.54 -4.93
C GLU A 117 19.65 1.04 -4.69
N LEU A 118 19.31 1.29 -3.44
CA LEU A 118 18.00 1.84 -3.06
C LEU A 118 17.87 3.30 -3.49
N LYS A 119 18.95 4.09 -3.32
CA LYS A 119 19.00 5.47 -3.79
C LYS A 119 18.79 5.57 -5.29
N ARG A 120 19.47 4.73 -6.08
CA ARG A 120 19.30 4.68 -7.54
C ARG A 120 17.87 4.38 -7.95
N ALA A 121 17.24 3.36 -7.35
CA ALA A 121 15.86 3.01 -7.64
C ALA A 121 14.88 4.12 -7.26
N MET A 122 15.07 4.76 -6.10
CA MET A 122 14.19 5.84 -5.62
C MET A 122 14.32 7.13 -6.45
N GLN A 123 15.53 7.47 -6.90
CA GLN A 123 15.78 8.70 -7.68
C GLN A 123 15.51 8.49 -9.18
N GLY A 124 15.91 7.32 -9.73
CA GLY A 124 15.71 7.01 -11.14
C GLY A 124 14.29 6.56 -11.49
N GLY A 125 13.54 6.04 -10.52
CA GLY A 125 12.24 5.43 -10.78
C GLY A 125 12.31 4.12 -11.57
N GLU A 126 13.51 3.55 -11.70
CA GLU A 126 13.80 2.34 -12.47
C GLU A 126 14.23 1.19 -11.56
N THR A 127 13.96 -0.03 -12.00
CA THR A 127 14.40 -1.24 -11.29
C THR A 127 15.93 -1.34 -11.32
N VAL A 128 16.52 -1.57 -10.15
CA VAL A 128 17.95 -1.86 -10.00
C VAL A 128 18.11 -3.36 -9.74
N PHE A 129 18.81 -4.02 -10.64
CA PHE A 129 19.14 -5.45 -10.53
C PHE A 129 20.63 -5.63 -10.45
N ILE A 130 21.12 -6.28 -9.40
CA ILE A 130 22.51 -6.58 -9.12
C ILE A 130 22.63 -8.08 -8.95
N PRO A 131 23.08 -8.82 -9.97
CA PRO A 131 23.15 -10.28 -9.93
C PRO A 131 24.22 -10.81 -8.98
N ASP A 132 25.30 -10.04 -8.79
CA ASP A 132 26.37 -10.36 -7.84
C ASP A 132 26.81 -9.11 -7.07
N ALA A 133 26.37 -9.04 -5.81
CA ALA A 133 26.64 -7.90 -4.93
C ALA A 133 28.15 -7.79 -4.56
N ALA A 134 28.92 -8.89 -4.65
CA ALA A 134 30.35 -8.88 -4.31
C ALA A 134 31.21 -8.25 -5.40
N THR A 135 30.78 -8.31 -6.65
CA THR A 135 31.54 -7.82 -7.81
C THR A 135 31.04 -6.48 -8.34
N ASP A 136 29.83 -6.06 -7.99
CA ASP A 136 29.22 -4.84 -8.52
C ASP A 136 30.00 -3.57 -8.12
N PRO A 137 30.40 -2.73 -9.08
CA PRO A 137 31.16 -1.51 -8.81
C PRO A 137 30.40 -0.47 -8.00
N SER A 138 29.08 -0.44 -8.09
CA SER A 138 28.24 0.55 -7.39
C SER A 138 28.20 0.32 -5.88
N LEU A 139 28.53 -0.92 -5.44
CA LEU A 139 28.48 -1.34 -4.03
C LEU A 139 29.83 -1.33 -3.33
N LYS A 140 30.88 -0.77 -3.95
CA LYS A 140 32.26 -0.77 -3.41
C LYS A 140 32.36 -0.26 -1.97
N HIS A 141 31.56 0.75 -1.62
CA HIS A 141 31.58 1.38 -0.29
C HIS A 141 30.97 0.52 0.81
N VAL A 142 30.07 -0.39 0.47
CA VAL A 142 29.37 -1.29 1.40
C VAL A 142 29.78 -2.74 1.24
N LYS A 143 30.76 -3.01 0.38
CA LYS A 143 31.22 -4.36 0.02
C LYS A 143 31.58 -5.22 1.23
N GLY A 144 32.25 -4.66 2.25
CA GLY A 144 32.62 -5.39 3.45
C GLY A 144 31.41 -5.91 4.24
N GLU A 145 30.36 -5.11 4.36
CA GLU A 145 29.12 -5.52 5.03
C GLU A 145 28.35 -6.57 4.23
N LEU A 146 28.32 -6.44 2.90
CA LEU A 146 27.64 -7.37 2.02
C LEU A 146 28.31 -8.75 2.02
N ILE A 147 29.64 -8.79 1.99
CA ILE A 147 30.42 -10.04 2.06
C ILE A 147 30.23 -10.68 3.42
N SER A 148 30.33 -9.94 4.52
CA SER A 148 30.13 -10.48 5.87
C SER A 148 28.73 -11.08 6.05
N ARG A 149 27.72 -10.53 5.40
CA ARG A 149 26.33 -11.01 5.39
C ARG A 149 26.02 -12.02 4.29
N ARG A 150 27.02 -12.41 3.47
CA ARG A 150 26.90 -13.35 2.36
C ARG A 150 25.79 -13.00 1.37
N VAL A 151 25.57 -11.71 1.10
CA VAL A 151 24.59 -11.26 0.13
C VAL A 151 25.07 -11.63 -1.26
N LYS A 152 24.26 -12.37 -2.01
CA LYS A 152 24.54 -12.78 -3.39
C LYS A 152 23.95 -11.79 -4.40
N SER A 153 22.64 -11.65 -4.42
CA SER A 153 21.97 -10.75 -5.37
C SER A 153 21.07 -9.75 -4.66
N ILE A 154 20.89 -8.61 -5.31
CA ILE A 154 20.03 -7.53 -4.85
C ILE A 154 19.14 -7.11 -6.01
N THR A 155 17.84 -7.04 -5.75
CA THR A 155 16.85 -6.47 -6.66
C THR A 155 16.05 -5.41 -5.93
N VAL A 156 16.01 -4.20 -6.50
CA VAL A 156 15.22 -3.09 -5.96
C VAL A 156 14.21 -2.64 -7.00
N VAL A 157 12.95 -2.80 -6.71
CA VAL A 157 11.85 -2.38 -7.59
C VAL A 157 11.15 -1.17 -6.98
N PRO A 158 11.18 0.00 -7.62
CA PRO A 158 10.53 1.19 -7.09
C PRO A 158 9.01 1.04 -7.14
N ILE A 159 8.34 1.49 -6.09
CA ILE A 159 6.88 1.65 -6.04
C ILE A 159 6.61 3.07 -6.53
N THR A 160 6.13 3.20 -7.77
CA THR A 160 5.96 4.50 -8.42
C THR A 160 4.49 4.91 -8.47
N TRP A 161 4.24 6.20 -8.23
CA TRP A 161 2.95 6.82 -8.43
C TRP A 161 3.11 8.09 -9.25
N ARG A 162 2.46 8.14 -10.44
CA ARG A 162 2.54 9.27 -11.38
C ARG A 162 3.99 9.69 -11.70
N GLY A 163 4.85 8.71 -11.91
CA GLY A 163 6.26 8.95 -12.25
C GLY A 163 7.18 9.28 -11.07
N VAL A 164 6.65 9.34 -9.84
CA VAL A 164 7.44 9.58 -8.63
C VAL A 164 7.54 8.30 -7.81
N ALA A 165 8.74 7.93 -7.39
CA ALA A 165 8.95 6.80 -6.49
C ALA A 165 8.49 7.18 -5.07
N ILE A 166 7.43 6.53 -4.60
CA ILE A 166 6.85 6.69 -3.25
C ILE A 166 7.37 5.65 -2.27
N GLY A 167 8.11 4.64 -2.77
CA GLY A 167 8.70 3.58 -2.00
C GLY A 167 9.47 2.61 -2.88
N ALA A 168 9.96 1.53 -2.29
CA ALA A 168 10.63 0.46 -3.02
C ALA A 168 10.42 -0.90 -2.35
N ILE A 169 10.35 -1.94 -3.17
CA ILE A 169 10.45 -3.34 -2.77
C ILE A 169 11.90 -3.76 -2.93
N PHE A 170 12.49 -4.22 -1.85
CA PHE A 170 13.91 -4.55 -1.76
C PHE A 170 14.08 -6.04 -1.47
N LEU A 171 14.69 -6.77 -2.40
CA LEU A 171 14.83 -8.22 -2.38
C LEU A 171 16.30 -8.58 -2.30
N ARG A 172 16.66 -9.53 -1.43
CA ARG A 172 18.03 -10.06 -1.30
C ARG A 172 18.03 -11.57 -1.25
N THR A 173 19.01 -12.15 -1.89
CA THR A 173 19.34 -13.57 -1.74
C THR A 173 20.75 -13.73 -1.19
N PHE A 174 20.94 -14.74 -0.31
CA PHE A 174 22.22 -15.07 0.29
C PHE A 174 22.80 -16.39 -0.25
N ARG A 175 22.03 -17.11 -1.09
CA ARG A 175 22.36 -18.43 -1.57
C ARG A 175 23.06 -18.37 -2.94
N ASP A 176 23.84 -19.41 -3.23
CA ASP A 176 24.36 -19.69 -4.58
C ASP A 176 23.26 -20.34 -5.45
N GLY A 177 22.07 -19.78 -5.43
CA GLY A 177 20.93 -20.22 -6.22
C GLY A 177 20.76 -19.44 -7.52
N PRO A 178 19.75 -19.79 -8.34
CA PRO A 178 19.45 -19.04 -9.53
C PRO A 178 19.15 -17.60 -9.17
N THR A 179 19.76 -16.69 -9.88
CA THR A 179 19.45 -15.27 -9.84
C THR A 179 18.01 -15.04 -10.33
N PHE A 180 17.42 -13.91 -9.94
CA PHE A 180 16.14 -13.49 -10.50
C PHE A 180 16.21 -13.50 -12.03
N SER A 181 15.23 -14.11 -12.66
CA SER A 181 15.03 -14.00 -14.10
C SER A 181 14.37 -12.66 -14.44
N ASP A 182 14.43 -12.26 -15.70
CA ASP A 182 13.69 -11.07 -16.17
C ASP A 182 12.19 -11.18 -15.95
N GLU A 183 11.64 -12.40 -15.92
CA GLU A 183 10.25 -12.67 -15.61
C GLU A 183 9.93 -12.44 -14.14
N ASP A 184 10.82 -12.88 -13.25
CA ASP A 184 10.68 -12.63 -11.82
C ASP A 184 10.72 -11.13 -11.53
N VAL A 185 11.61 -10.39 -12.20
CA VAL A 185 11.68 -8.92 -12.09
C VAL A 185 10.38 -8.27 -12.57
N ARG A 186 9.87 -8.69 -13.74
CA ARG A 186 8.58 -8.20 -14.27
C ARG A 186 7.42 -8.48 -13.31
N PHE A 187 7.39 -9.67 -12.73
CA PHE A 187 6.39 -10.01 -11.72
C PHE A 187 6.44 -9.04 -10.52
N VAL A 188 7.62 -8.79 -9.96
CA VAL A 188 7.77 -7.85 -8.84
C VAL A 188 7.40 -6.41 -9.24
N GLN A 189 7.63 -6.01 -10.49
CA GLN A 189 7.18 -4.71 -11.02
C GLN A 189 5.64 -4.61 -11.04
N VAL A 190 4.95 -5.68 -11.42
CA VAL A 190 3.48 -5.75 -11.35
C VAL A 190 3.01 -5.62 -9.89
N VAL A 191 3.65 -6.35 -8.97
CA VAL A 191 3.34 -6.24 -7.54
C VAL A 191 3.60 -4.84 -7.01
N ALA A 192 4.70 -4.18 -7.41
CA ALA A 192 4.99 -2.80 -7.04
C ALA A 192 3.91 -1.82 -7.53
N SER A 193 3.38 -2.02 -8.74
CA SER A 193 2.26 -1.24 -9.27
C SER A 193 0.98 -1.45 -8.45
N ILE A 194 0.63 -2.71 -8.14
CA ILE A 194 -0.51 -3.03 -7.26
C ILE A 194 -0.34 -2.38 -5.88
N THR A 195 0.88 -2.44 -5.33
CA THR A 195 1.22 -1.83 -4.04
C THR A 195 1.01 -0.31 -4.06
N ALA A 196 1.42 0.37 -5.14
CA ALA A 196 1.21 1.81 -5.29
C ALA A 196 -0.29 2.19 -5.26
N HIS A 197 -1.11 1.42 -5.96
CA HIS A 197 -2.57 1.62 -5.96
C HIS A 197 -3.18 1.35 -4.59
N ALA A 198 -2.77 0.28 -3.92
CA ALA A 198 -3.23 -0.08 -2.58
C ALA A 198 -2.91 1.01 -1.54
N LEU A 199 -1.65 1.49 -1.53
CA LEU A 199 -1.22 2.58 -0.66
C LEU A 199 -2.04 3.86 -0.89
N ARG A 200 -2.30 4.19 -2.15
CA ARG A 200 -3.10 5.37 -2.49
C ARG A 200 -4.53 5.26 -1.99
N ASN A 201 -5.14 4.10 -2.16
CA ASN A 201 -6.51 3.86 -1.71
C ASN A 201 -6.60 3.89 -0.18
N ALA A 202 -5.70 3.21 0.52
CA ALA A 202 -5.65 3.22 1.99
C ALA A 202 -5.46 4.65 2.53
N HIS A 203 -4.54 5.43 1.98
CA HIS A 203 -4.33 6.83 2.39
C HIS A 203 -5.56 7.72 2.13
N ARG A 204 -6.26 7.52 1.02
CA ARG A 204 -7.52 8.24 0.77
C ARG A 204 -8.60 7.88 1.79
N TYR A 205 -8.71 6.60 2.12
CA TYR A 205 -9.67 6.12 3.10
C TYR A 205 -9.39 6.68 4.49
N GLU A 206 -8.13 6.63 4.94
CA GLU A 206 -7.71 7.19 6.23
C GLU A 206 -8.03 8.69 6.33
N ARG A 207 -7.74 9.46 5.28
CA ARG A 207 -8.09 10.90 5.25
C ARG A 207 -9.59 11.16 5.31
N LEU A 208 -10.41 10.33 4.67
CA LEU A 208 -11.88 10.46 4.74
C LEU A 208 -12.40 10.09 6.13
N ALA A 209 -11.90 9.01 6.72
CA ALA A 209 -12.25 8.57 8.06
C ALA A 209 -11.89 9.64 9.12
N GLN A 210 -10.69 10.22 9.03
CA GLN A 210 -10.26 11.32 9.91
C GLN A 210 -11.19 12.53 9.80
N ARG A 211 -11.54 12.97 8.59
CA ARG A 211 -12.47 14.09 8.40
C ARG A 211 -13.86 13.81 8.97
N GLN A 212 -14.35 12.59 8.86
CA GLN A 212 -15.64 12.21 9.47
C GLN A 212 -15.58 12.23 10.99
N GLN A 213 -14.48 11.75 11.59
CA GLN A 213 -14.27 11.81 13.03
C GLN A 213 -14.20 13.26 13.53
N GLU A 214 -13.38 14.11 12.89
CA GLU A 214 -13.28 15.53 13.22
C GLU A 214 -14.64 16.24 13.14
N THR A 215 -15.41 15.98 12.07
CA THR A 215 -16.76 16.54 11.93
C THR A 215 -17.70 16.03 13.01
N GLY A 216 -17.64 14.75 13.36
CA GLY A 216 -18.45 14.15 14.43
C GLY A 216 -18.10 14.71 15.81
N GLU A 217 -16.83 14.95 16.09
CA GLU A 217 -16.37 15.57 17.35
C GLU A 217 -16.81 17.03 17.44
N ILE A 218 -16.71 17.81 16.36
CA ILE A 218 -17.18 19.19 16.30
C ILE A 218 -18.70 19.24 16.57
N MET A 219 -19.48 18.38 15.91
CA MET A 219 -20.93 18.30 16.12
C MET A 219 -21.30 17.92 17.55
N ARG A 220 -20.62 16.94 18.15
CA ARG A 220 -20.82 16.56 19.56
C ARG A 220 -20.49 17.72 20.50
N ARG A 221 -19.39 18.44 20.23
CA ARG A 221 -19.00 19.59 21.04
C ARG A 221 -20.03 20.70 20.96
N MET A 222 -20.50 21.06 19.77
CA MET A 222 -21.55 22.06 19.58
C MET A 222 -22.85 21.66 20.29
N GLU A 223 -23.23 20.37 20.26
CA GLU A 223 -24.43 19.89 20.95
C GLU A 223 -24.28 19.96 22.49
N LEU A 224 -23.12 19.60 23.03
CA LEU A 224 -22.80 19.76 24.46
C LEU A 224 -22.83 21.21 24.91
N GLU A 225 -22.24 22.12 24.10
CA GLU A 225 -22.26 23.57 24.36
C GLU A 225 -23.70 24.10 24.35
N ARG A 226 -24.53 23.66 23.42
CA ARG A 226 -25.94 24.00 23.34
C ARG A 226 -26.72 23.53 24.57
N VAL A 227 -26.54 22.28 25.00
CA VAL A 227 -27.17 21.72 26.18
C VAL A 227 -26.71 22.43 27.43
N ALA A 228 -25.45 22.76 27.57
CA ALA A 228 -24.87 23.49 28.69
C ALA A 228 -25.48 24.91 28.76
N LEU A 229 -25.58 25.61 27.63
CA LEU A 229 -26.19 26.94 27.55
C LEU A 229 -27.65 26.91 27.95
N LEU A 230 -28.43 25.97 27.45
CA LEU A 230 -29.84 25.81 27.82
C LEU A 230 -30.03 25.49 29.31
N SER A 231 -29.13 24.68 29.87
CA SER A 231 -29.14 24.35 31.31
C SER A 231 -28.79 25.56 32.16
N PHE A 232 -27.84 26.38 31.72
CA PHE A 232 -27.43 27.63 32.36
C PHE A 232 -28.59 28.64 32.36
N VAL A 233 -29.22 28.87 31.20
CA VAL A 233 -30.39 29.78 31.06
C VAL A 233 -31.53 29.30 31.96
N ARG A 234 -31.81 28.00 32.02
CA ARG A 234 -32.82 27.42 32.87
C ARG A 234 -32.57 27.67 34.37
N ARG A 235 -31.29 27.52 34.81
CA ARG A 235 -30.88 27.81 36.21
C ARG A 235 -30.98 29.30 36.53
N LEU A 236 -30.62 30.15 35.58
CA LEU A 236 -30.74 31.60 35.73
C LEU A 236 -32.20 32.03 35.89
N LEU A 237 -33.09 31.52 35.06
CA LEU A 237 -34.55 31.78 35.16
C LEU A 237 -35.14 31.25 36.48
N ALA A 238 -34.72 30.07 36.93
CA ALA A 238 -35.13 29.53 38.20
C ALA A 238 -34.67 30.39 39.39
N ALA A 239 -33.38 30.80 39.41
CA ALA A 239 -32.82 31.66 40.46
C ALA A 239 -33.45 33.06 40.48
N PHE A 240 -33.88 33.58 39.32
CA PHE A 240 -34.63 34.86 39.26
C PHE A 240 -36.07 34.72 39.77
N GLY A 241 -36.72 33.61 39.44
CA GLY A 241 -38.09 33.32 39.92
C GLY A 241 -38.16 33.10 41.43
N GLU A 242 -37.13 32.49 42.07
CA GLU A 242 -37.06 32.32 43.52
C GLU A 242 -36.82 33.64 44.29
N ARG A 243 -36.17 34.61 43.65
CA ARG A 243 -35.85 35.91 44.29
C ARG A 243 -36.99 36.88 44.30
N GLU A 244 -37.95 36.75 43.40
CA GLU A 244 -39.12 37.65 43.30
C GLU A 244 -40.40 37.09 43.97
N GLY A 245 -40.35 36.07 44.80
CA GLY A 245 -41.37 35.66 45.80
C GLY A 245 -42.84 35.78 45.46
N ALA A 246 -43.26 36.04 44.24
CA ALA A 246 -44.64 36.24 43.83
C ALA A 246 -44.86 36.04 42.33
N TRP A 247 -44.82 34.82 41.88
CA TRP A 247 -45.57 34.47 40.69
C TRP A 247 -47.04 34.24 41.07
N ALA A 248 -47.71 35.34 41.42
CA ALA A 248 -49.14 35.31 41.46
C ALA A 248 -49.67 35.16 40.05
N GLU A 249 -50.49 34.15 39.90
CA GLU A 249 -51.25 33.72 38.73
C GLU A 249 -51.40 34.75 37.61
N GLY A 250 -50.75 34.49 36.46
CA GLY A 250 -51.22 34.99 35.17
C GLY A 250 -50.51 36.18 34.54
N LEU A 251 -49.49 36.81 35.17
CA LEU A 251 -48.73 37.91 34.56
C LEU A 251 -47.24 37.54 34.52
N LEU A 252 -46.75 37.19 33.34
CA LEU A 252 -45.34 37.22 33.02
C LEU A 252 -44.83 38.64 33.32
N PRO A 253 -43.83 38.85 34.23
CA PRO A 253 -43.21 40.16 34.33
C PRO A 253 -42.65 40.49 32.98
N ARG A 254 -43.06 41.60 32.41
CA ARG A 254 -42.41 42.22 31.24
C ARG A 254 -41.05 42.72 31.74
N ALA A 255 -40.02 41.86 31.68
CA ALA A 255 -38.64 42.33 31.72
C ALA A 255 -38.56 43.43 30.66
N SER A 256 -38.06 44.59 31.01
CA SER A 256 -37.84 45.68 30.03
C SER A 256 -36.84 45.12 29.01
N ALA A 257 -36.92 45.58 27.77
CA ALA A 257 -35.97 45.17 26.73
C ALA A 257 -34.51 45.39 27.20
N ASP A 258 -34.27 46.43 27.99
CA ASP A 258 -32.95 46.75 28.58
C ASP A 258 -32.45 45.71 29.63
N GLU A 259 -33.35 45.07 30.38
CA GLU A 259 -32.99 44.03 31.35
C GLU A 259 -32.70 42.69 30.65
N LEU A 260 -33.43 42.37 29.60
CA LEU A 260 -33.14 41.23 28.73
C LEU A 260 -31.79 41.39 28.01
N ASP A 261 -31.50 42.57 27.48
CA ASP A 261 -30.21 42.85 26.85
C ASP A 261 -29.02 42.83 27.83
N ARG A 262 -29.20 43.29 29.05
CA ARG A 262 -28.20 43.15 30.12
C ARG A 262 -27.97 41.66 30.51
N LEU A 263 -29.02 40.86 30.62
CA LEU A 263 -28.89 39.41 30.93
C LEU A 263 -28.22 38.64 29.80
N VAL A 264 -28.55 38.97 28.55
CA VAL A 264 -27.85 38.39 27.37
C VAL A 264 -26.40 38.85 27.36
N GLY A 265 -26.13 40.11 27.68
CA GLY A 265 -24.78 40.66 27.75
C GLY A 265 -23.89 39.95 28.79
N VAL A 266 -24.47 39.69 30.00
CA VAL A 266 -23.78 38.95 31.09
C VAL A 266 -23.55 37.49 30.68
N ALA A 267 -24.55 36.83 30.09
CA ALA A 267 -24.40 35.45 29.62
C ALA A 267 -23.33 35.31 28.52
N MET A 268 -23.28 36.25 27.60
CA MET A 268 -22.28 36.29 26.54
C MET A 268 -20.87 36.57 27.09
N ALA A 269 -20.74 37.47 28.10
CA ALA A 269 -19.46 37.74 28.75
C ALA A 269 -18.91 36.50 29.48
N VAL A 270 -19.73 35.78 30.20
CA VAL A 270 -19.35 34.54 30.90
C VAL A 270 -18.91 33.46 29.90
N ILE A 271 -19.64 33.30 28.78
CA ILE A 271 -19.27 32.34 27.73
C ILE A 271 -17.93 32.70 27.07
N GLN A 272 -17.68 34.02 26.84
CA GLN A 272 -16.43 34.48 26.27
C GLN A 272 -15.24 34.33 27.23
N GLU A 273 -15.45 34.47 28.53
CA GLU A 273 -14.43 34.31 29.54
C GLU A 273 -14.03 32.82 29.72
N GLU A 274 -15.00 31.91 29.73
CA GLU A 274 -14.74 30.47 29.75
C GLU A 274 -14.08 29.98 28.44
N ALA A 275 -14.42 30.57 27.30
CA ALA A 275 -13.80 30.24 26.02
C ALA A 275 -12.34 30.74 25.91
N LYS A 276 -11.93 31.78 26.67
CA LYS A 276 -10.55 32.29 26.72
C LYS A 276 -9.67 31.59 27.76
N GLY A 277 -10.28 30.92 28.72
CA GLY A 277 -9.58 30.20 29.82
C GLY A 277 -9.16 28.77 29.48
N ARG A 278 -9.36 28.34 28.24
CA ARG A 278 -8.89 27.06 27.68
C ARG A 278 -7.99 27.32 26.47
#